data_e03f349fd238f40ed39c7b10284dbe24
#
_entry.id   e03f349fd238f40ed39c7b10284dbe24
#
_cell.length_a   1.000
_cell.length_b   1.000
_cell.length_c   1.000
_cell.angle_alpha   90.00
_cell.angle_beta   90.00
_cell.angle_gamma   90.00
#
_symmetry.space_group_name_H-M   'P 1'
#
loop_
_entity.id
_entity.type
_entity.pdbx_description
1 polymer ?
#
loop_
_entity_poly.entity_id
_entity_poly.type
_entity_poly.pdbx_seq_one_letter_code
_entity_poly.pdbx_strand_id
1 'polypeptide(L)'
;YFGEKDGWRDFVIDCRSLTDIAREEYPGKPVVFFGHSMGSFIARNYTAKYNDVQAAIFCGTSGKNPAAPIAIKLASFVGKSRGSRHKSEFINNLAFGNYNKKFDNVKTDFDWLTRDEAEVQKYIDDKYCGFLFTAAGYKDLFSVLNSVSGKDWYEQLSTDIPVLVVSGSMDPVGDYSKGVTQVAEDLKATGHDVTLKLFDGGR
;
A
#
# COMPACT_ATOMS: atom_id res chain seq x y z
N TYR A 1 6.29 -12.24 7.02
CA TYR A 1 5.36 -13.36 7.03
C TYR A 1 4.06 -12.92 7.66
N PHE A 2 3.02 -12.79 6.84
CA PHE A 2 1.76 -12.19 7.29
C PHE A 2 0.78 -13.27 7.78
N GLY A 3 0.73 -14.42 7.13
CA GLY A 3 -0.12 -15.54 7.49
C GLY A 3 0.25 -16.81 6.71
N GLU A 4 -0.32 -17.96 7.09
CA GLU A 4 -0.09 -19.22 6.37
C GLU A 4 -0.79 -19.22 5.00
N LYS A 5 -1.95 -18.58 4.91
CA LYS A 5 -2.75 -18.52 3.69
C LYS A 5 -3.44 -17.17 3.60
N ASP A 6 -3.17 -16.43 2.52
CA ASP A 6 -3.79 -15.14 2.22
C ASP A 6 -3.76 -14.14 3.42
N GLY A 7 -2.61 -14.08 4.11
CA GLY A 7 -2.42 -13.30 5.33
C GLY A 7 -2.68 -11.80 5.16
N TRP A 8 -2.69 -11.28 3.94
CA TRP A 8 -3.11 -9.91 3.68
C TRP A 8 -4.58 -9.63 4.06
N ARG A 9 -5.44 -10.66 4.04
CA ARG A 9 -6.84 -10.55 4.47
C ARG A 9 -6.96 -10.40 5.98
N ASP A 10 -6.03 -11.02 6.72
CA ASP A 10 -5.99 -10.92 8.18
C ASP A 10 -5.73 -9.47 8.61
N PHE A 11 -4.88 -8.71 7.88
CA PHE A 11 -4.71 -7.28 8.15
C PHE A 11 -6.01 -6.48 8.04
N VAL A 12 -6.85 -6.80 7.06
CA VAL A 12 -8.15 -6.12 6.91
C VAL A 12 -9.09 -6.45 8.07
N ILE A 13 -9.04 -7.70 8.56
CA ILE A 13 -9.81 -8.15 9.73
C ILE A 13 -9.27 -7.52 11.02
N ASP A 14 -7.95 -7.48 11.19
CA ASP A 14 -7.30 -6.85 12.34
C ASP A 14 -7.61 -5.35 12.41
N CYS A 15 -7.62 -4.66 11.25
CA CYS A 15 -8.07 -3.27 11.17
C CYS A 15 -9.53 -3.11 11.63
N ARG A 16 -10.40 -4.08 11.35
CA ARG A 16 -11.78 -4.08 11.87
C ARG A 16 -11.79 -4.15 13.39
N SER A 17 -11.03 -5.09 13.95
CA SER A 17 -10.93 -5.26 15.40
C SER A 17 -10.42 -3.98 16.09
N LEU A 18 -9.38 -3.34 15.52
CA LEU A 18 -8.86 -2.07 16.04
C LEU A 18 -9.89 -0.93 15.96
N THR A 19 -10.65 -0.88 14.85
CA THR A 19 -11.71 0.13 14.69
C THR A 19 -12.84 -0.07 15.71
N ASP A 20 -13.20 -1.32 16.01
CA ASP A 20 -14.21 -1.63 17.01
C ASP A 20 -13.73 -1.24 18.41
N ILE A 21 -12.49 -1.54 18.78
CA ILE A 21 -11.87 -1.09 20.05
C ILE A 21 -11.87 0.44 20.14
N ALA A 22 -11.46 1.14 19.06
CA ALA A 22 -11.46 2.60 19.06
C ALA A 22 -12.86 3.21 19.26
N ARG A 23 -13.90 2.59 18.72
CA ARG A 23 -15.28 3.01 18.91
C ARG A 23 -15.79 2.75 20.34
N GLU A 24 -15.37 1.65 20.94
CA GLU A 24 -15.69 1.36 22.36
C GLU A 24 -15.00 2.35 23.29
N GLU A 25 -13.74 2.68 23.06
CA GLU A 25 -12.97 3.62 23.87
C GLU A 25 -13.40 5.08 23.67
N TYR A 26 -13.82 5.43 22.45
CA TYR A 26 -14.18 6.80 22.06
C TYR A 26 -15.57 6.87 21.43
N PRO A 27 -16.64 6.60 22.20
CA PRO A 27 -17.99 6.53 21.64
C PRO A 27 -18.43 7.87 21.03
N GLY A 28 -19.03 7.79 19.85
CA GLY A 28 -19.54 8.96 19.13
C GLY A 28 -18.47 9.83 18.45
N LYS A 29 -17.19 9.45 18.51
CA LYS A 29 -16.14 10.16 17.75
C LYS A 29 -16.06 9.66 16.31
N PRO A 30 -15.78 10.55 15.34
CA PRO A 30 -15.59 10.15 13.96
C PRO A 30 -14.31 9.31 13.81
N VAL A 31 -14.37 8.28 12.98
CA VAL A 31 -13.22 7.45 12.62
C VAL A 31 -12.74 7.86 11.24
N VAL A 32 -11.51 8.32 11.13
CA VAL A 32 -10.82 8.57 9.86
C VAL A 32 -9.79 7.48 9.64
N PHE A 33 -9.87 6.78 8.51
CA PHE A 33 -8.96 5.69 8.22
C PHE A 33 -7.78 6.18 7.36
N PHE A 34 -6.57 6.10 7.91
CA PHE A 34 -5.34 6.48 7.20
C PHE A 34 -4.53 5.24 6.84
N GLY A 35 -4.14 5.10 5.59
CA GLY A 35 -3.23 4.06 5.13
C GLY A 35 -2.08 4.62 4.29
N HIS A 36 -0.83 4.21 4.61
CA HIS A 36 0.38 4.61 3.89
C HIS A 36 1.00 3.42 3.16
N SER A 37 1.44 3.61 1.91
CA SER A 37 2.10 2.59 1.10
C SER A 37 1.28 1.29 1.03
N MET A 38 1.81 0.13 1.41
CA MET A 38 1.05 -1.12 1.54
C MET A 38 -0.20 -0.95 2.42
N GLY A 39 -0.11 -0.14 3.50
CA GLY A 39 -1.25 0.19 4.34
C GLY A 39 -2.37 0.93 3.59
N SER A 40 -2.06 1.65 2.49
CA SER A 40 -3.09 2.27 1.65
C SER A 40 -3.90 1.23 0.86
N PHE A 41 -3.29 0.12 0.47
CA PHE A 41 -4.01 -0.99 -0.17
C PHE A 41 -4.92 -1.71 0.82
N ILE A 42 -4.44 -1.88 2.07
CA ILE A 42 -5.25 -2.43 3.18
C ILE A 42 -6.41 -1.49 3.48
N ALA A 43 -6.16 -0.17 3.58
CA ALA A 43 -7.18 0.83 3.82
C ALA A 43 -8.27 0.85 2.74
N ARG A 44 -7.88 0.74 1.46
CA ARG A 44 -8.82 0.64 0.33
C ARG A 44 -9.70 -0.60 0.43
N ASN A 45 -9.11 -1.77 0.77
CA ASN A 45 -9.88 -3.00 0.99
C ASN A 45 -10.80 -2.87 2.21
N TYR A 46 -10.31 -2.29 3.31
CA TYR A 46 -11.10 -2.10 4.52
C TYR A 46 -12.31 -1.21 4.26
N THR A 47 -12.07 -0.01 3.70
CA THR A 47 -13.14 0.98 3.49
C THR A 47 -14.17 0.48 2.50
N ALA A 48 -13.76 -0.19 1.42
CA ALA A 48 -14.69 -0.79 0.46
C ALA A 48 -15.53 -1.93 1.07
N LYS A 49 -14.94 -2.71 1.98
CA LYS A 49 -15.62 -3.85 2.59
C LYS A 49 -16.61 -3.46 3.68
N TYR A 50 -16.25 -2.49 4.52
CA TYR A 50 -17.01 -2.18 5.72
C TYR A 50 -17.84 -0.89 5.61
N ASN A 51 -17.39 0.09 4.83
CA ASN A 51 -18.08 1.38 4.60
C ASN A 51 -18.52 2.07 5.90
N ASP A 52 -17.71 1.99 6.94
CA ASP A 52 -18.09 2.33 8.31
C ASP A 52 -17.21 3.43 8.94
N VAL A 53 -16.47 4.16 8.10
CA VAL A 53 -15.63 5.28 8.51
C VAL A 53 -16.18 6.60 7.96
N GLN A 54 -15.82 7.72 8.59
CA GLN A 54 -16.30 9.04 8.22
C GLN A 54 -15.42 9.72 7.15
N ALA A 55 -14.19 9.25 6.97
CA ALA A 55 -13.31 9.64 5.86
C ALA A 55 -12.18 8.63 5.68
N ALA A 56 -11.55 8.64 4.51
CA ALA A 56 -10.38 7.80 4.22
C ALA A 56 -9.24 8.64 3.62
N ILE A 57 -7.99 8.30 4.01
CA ILE A 57 -6.77 8.91 3.49
C ILE A 57 -5.88 7.81 2.92
N PHE A 58 -5.62 7.86 1.62
CA PHE A 58 -4.72 6.93 0.92
C PHE A 58 -3.42 7.68 0.57
N CYS A 59 -2.37 7.40 1.33
CA CYS A 59 -1.07 8.05 1.20
C CYS A 59 -0.07 7.13 0.50
N GLY A 60 0.66 7.64 -0.51
CA GLY A 60 1.67 6.88 -1.25
C GLY A 60 1.11 5.59 -1.85
N THR A 61 -0.10 5.68 -2.41
CA THR A 61 -0.80 4.51 -2.98
C THR A 61 -0.37 4.24 -4.43
N SER A 62 -0.71 3.05 -4.94
CA SER A 62 -0.46 2.66 -6.33
C SER A 62 -1.76 2.60 -7.13
N GLY A 63 -1.67 2.89 -8.43
CA GLY A 63 -2.74 2.66 -9.39
C GLY A 63 -2.85 1.20 -9.83
N LYS A 64 -3.42 0.97 -11.01
CA LYS A 64 -3.53 -0.36 -11.64
C LYS A 64 -2.13 -0.95 -11.87
N ASN A 65 -1.93 -2.19 -11.45
CA ASN A 65 -0.68 -2.91 -11.65
C ASN A 65 -0.92 -4.22 -12.41
N PRO A 66 -0.79 -4.23 -13.74
CA PRO A 66 -1.03 -5.42 -14.56
C PRO A 66 0.01 -6.53 -14.33
N ALA A 67 1.15 -6.23 -13.73
CA ALA A 67 2.18 -7.21 -13.40
C ALA A 67 1.90 -7.98 -12.08
N ALA A 68 1.01 -7.49 -11.24
CA ALA A 68 0.72 -8.09 -9.94
C ALA A 68 0.32 -9.58 -10.03
N PRO A 69 -0.56 -10.04 -10.96
CA PRO A 69 -0.89 -11.46 -11.07
C PRO A 69 0.32 -12.35 -11.39
N ILE A 70 1.27 -11.86 -12.20
CA ILE A 70 2.50 -12.59 -12.54
C ILE A 70 3.42 -12.64 -11.31
N ALA A 71 3.56 -11.52 -10.60
CA ALA A 71 4.36 -11.45 -9.38
C ALA A 71 3.83 -12.39 -8.27
N ILE A 72 2.51 -12.51 -8.12
CA ILE A 72 1.87 -13.46 -7.21
C ILE A 72 2.24 -14.91 -7.58
N LYS A 73 2.16 -15.27 -8.85
CA LYS A 73 2.52 -16.61 -9.32
C LYS A 73 3.99 -16.92 -9.07
N LEU A 74 4.87 -15.96 -9.33
CA LEU A 74 6.31 -16.11 -9.10
C LEU A 74 6.62 -16.28 -7.60
N ALA A 75 6.07 -15.43 -6.74
CA ALA A 75 6.25 -15.56 -5.29
C ALA A 75 5.70 -16.89 -4.76
N SER A 76 4.55 -17.34 -5.31
CA SER A 76 3.99 -18.65 -4.98
C SER A 76 4.88 -19.81 -5.42
N PHE A 77 5.49 -19.72 -6.60
CA PHE A 77 6.44 -20.73 -7.09
C PHE A 77 7.68 -20.83 -6.20
N VAL A 78 8.28 -19.68 -5.86
CA VAL A 78 9.42 -19.63 -4.94
C VAL A 78 9.05 -20.20 -3.58
N GLY A 79 7.88 -19.85 -3.05
CA GLY A 79 7.38 -20.38 -1.79
C GLY A 79 7.15 -21.90 -1.79
N LYS A 80 6.69 -22.46 -2.92
CA LYS A 80 6.53 -23.91 -3.08
C LYS A 80 7.87 -24.64 -3.21
N SER A 81 8.85 -24.04 -3.90
CA SER A 81 10.14 -24.69 -4.18
C SER A 81 11.16 -24.55 -3.06
N ARG A 82 11.14 -23.42 -2.32
CA ARG A 82 12.13 -23.10 -1.28
C ARG A 82 11.55 -22.94 0.12
N GLY A 83 10.23 -23.10 0.25
CA GLY A 83 9.49 -22.88 1.50
C GLY A 83 8.87 -21.49 1.59
N SER A 84 7.68 -21.41 2.19
CA SER A 84 6.91 -20.16 2.35
C SER A 84 7.66 -19.06 3.13
N ARG A 85 8.55 -19.46 4.04
CA ARG A 85 9.36 -18.57 4.88
C ARG A 85 10.72 -18.21 4.27
N HIS A 86 11.03 -18.70 3.07
CA HIS A 86 12.26 -18.34 2.37
C HIS A 86 12.28 -16.84 2.05
N LYS A 87 13.34 -16.14 2.48
CA LYS A 87 13.60 -14.74 2.15
C LYS A 87 14.25 -14.67 0.76
N SER A 88 13.68 -13.93 -0.18
CA SER A 88 14.10 -13.92 -1.57
C SER A 88 14.54 -12.53 -2.01
N GLU A 89 15.84 -12.34 -2.17
CA GLU A 89 16.41 -11.14 -2.77
C GLU A 89 15.95 -10.94 -4.22
N PHE A 90 15.79 -12.04 -4.95
CA PHE A 90 15.29 -11.97 -6.33
C PHE A 90 13.89 -11.33 -6.41
N ILE A 91 12.96 -11.74 -5.53
CA ILE A 91 11.62 -11.14 -5.50
C ILE A 91 11.69 -9.70 -4.98
N ASN A 92 12.56 -9.42 -4.01
CA ASN A 92 12.79 -8.06 -3.52
C ASN A 92 13.24 -7.12 -4.63
N ASN A 93 14.24 -7.54 -5.40
CA ASN A 93 14.76 -6.76 -6.52
C ASN A 93 13.70 -6.55 -7.62
N LEU A 94 12.85 -7.55 -7.86
CA LEU A 94 11.72 -7.41 -8.78
C LEU A 94 10.70 -6.37 -8.28
N ALA A 95 10.42 -6.35 -6.98
CA ALA A 95 9.44 -5.45 -6.37
C ALA A 95 9.96 -4.00 -6.26
N PHE A 96 11.21 -3.82 -5.82
CA PHE A 96 11.73 -2.52 -5.37
C PHE A 96 13.00 -2.07 -6.09
N GLY A 97 13.69 -2.96 -6.81
CA GLY A 97 15.01 -2.67 -7.41
C GLY A 97 15.05 -1.54 -8.44
N ASN A 98 13.89 -1.07 -8.88
CA ASN A 98 13.76 0.03 -9.84
C ASN A 98 13.41 1.37 -9.17
N TYR A 99 13.12 1.41 -7.89
CA TYR A 99 12.54 2.58 -7.23
C TYR A 99 13.50 3.76 -7.17
N ASN A 100 14.79 3.51 -7.08
CA ASN A 100 15.82 4.56 -7.10
C ASN A 100 16.22 5.04 -8.50
N LYS A 101 15.76 4.39 -9.58
CA LYS A 101 16.29 4.63 -10.95
C LYS A 101 16.11 6.07 -11.49
N LYS A 102 15.14 6.82 -10.97
CA LYS A 102 14.89 8.20 -11.40
C LYS A 102 15.50 9.24 -10.47
N PHE A 103 16.29 8.84 -9.50
CA PHE A 103 16.93 9.76 -8.56
C PHE A 103 18.42 9.87 -8.86
N ASP A 104 18.92 11.10 -8.80
CA ASP A 104 20.34 11.38 -8.89
C ASP A 104 21.02 11.23 -7.52
N ASN A 105 22.31 10.92 -7.53
CA ASN A 105 23.14 10.82 -6.30
C ASN A 105 22.60 9.85 -5.25
N VAL A 106 22.03 8.73 -5.69
CA VAL A 106 21.57 7.65 -4.80
C VAL A 106 22.75 7.12 -3.98
N LYS A 107 22.59 7.09 -2.66
CA LYS A 107 23.60 6.65 -1.68
C LYS A 107 23.25 5.28 -1.08
N THR A 108 21.96 4.96 -0.99
CA THR A 108 21.43 3.74 -0.37
C THR A 108 20.31 3.13 -1.19
N ASP A 109 19.95 1.89 -0.89
CA ASP A 109 18.81 1.22 -1.52
C ASP A 109 17.45 1.84 -1.14
N PHE A 110 17.43 2.75 -0.15
CA PHE A 110 16.21 3.31 0.45
C PHE A 110 16.00 4.80 0.17
N ASP A 111 16.82 5.43 -0.67
CA ASP A 111 16.72 6.87 -0.97
C ASP A 111 15.39 7.25 -1.63
N TRP A 112 14.69 6.29 -2.20
CA TRP A 112 13.35 6.48 -2.77
C TRP A 112 12.27 6.77 -1.73
N LEU A 113 12.52 6.49 -0.45
CA LEU A 113 11.54 6.68 0.63
C LEU A 113 11.31 8.15 0.97
N THR A 114 12.40 8.95 0.95
CA THR A 114 12.35 10.37 1.28
C THR A 114 13.59 11.09 0.77
N ARG A 115 13.50 12.40 0.66
CA ARG A 115 14.65 13.30 0.33
C ARG A 115 15.51 13.63 1.55
N ASP A 116 15.02 13.36 2.73
CA ASP A 116 15.74 13.58 3.98
C ASP A 116 16.67 12.42 4.29
N GLU A 117 17.97 12.63 4.12
CA GLU A 117 18.99 11.60 4.36
C GLU A 117 19.02 11.12 5.82
N ALA A 118 18.67 11.99 6.77
CA ALA A 118 18.63 11.61 8.17
C ALA A 118 17.46 10.64 8.46
N GLU A 119 16.31 10.85 7.79
CA GLU A 119 15.18 9.94 7.89
C GLU A 119 15.47 8.60 7.16
N VAL A 120 16.18 8.63 6.02
CA VAL A 120 16.65 7.40 5.37
C VAL A 120 17.58 6.62 6.30
N GLN A 121 18.51 7.30 6.97
CA GLN A 121 19.42 6.64 7.90
C GLN A 121 18.68 6.02 9.10
N LYS A 122 17.70 6.72 9.66
CA LYS A 122 16.85 6.16 10.73
C LYS A 122 16.13 4.89 10.29
N TYR A 123 15.61 4.88 9.04
CA TYR A 123 14.97 3.69 8.46
C TYR A 123 15.94 2.51 8.34
N ILE A 124 17.20 2.78 7.95
CA ILE A 124 18.25 1.76 7.82
C ILE A 124 18.65 1.20 9.19
N ASP A 125 18.75 2.07 10.19
CA ASP A 125 19.17 1.71 11.54
C ASP A 125 18.07 1.00 12.35
N ASP A 126 16.81 1.11 11.92
CA ASP A 126 15.69 0.45 12.60
C ASP A 126 15.62 -1.04 12.20
N LYS A 127 15.80 -1.93 13.19
CA LYS A 127 15.74 -3.39 13.01
C LYS A 127 14.38 -3.91 12.50
N TYR A 128 13.33 -3.09 12.58
CA TYR A 128 11.98 -3.42 12.10
C TYR A 128 11.71 -2.87 10.69
N CYS A 129 12.66 -2.16 10.10
CA CYS A 129 12.59 -1.61 8.75
C CYS A 129 13.58 -2.31 7.81
N GLY A 130 13.42 -2.14 6.50
CA GLY A 130 14.37 -2.59 5.49
C GLY A 130 14.60 -4.10 5.36
N PHE A 131 13.91 -4.95 6.11
CA PHE A 131 14.11 -6.39 6.08
C PHE A 131 13.45 -7.04 4.86
N LEU A 132 14.08 -8.10 4.35
CA LEU A 132 13.52 -8.90 3.28
C LEU A 132 12.26 -9.64 3.73
N PHE A 133 11.20 -9.53 2.94
CA PHE A 133 10.02 -10.34 3.15
C PHE A 133 10.27 -11.81 2.79
N THR A 134 9.47 -12.68 3.37
CA THR A 134 9.40 -14.08 2.96
C THR A 134 8.67 -14.21 1.63
N ALA A 135 8.81 -15.34 0.94
CA ALA A 135 8.07 -15.62 -0.29
C ALA A 135 6.55 -15.51 -0.09
N ALA A 136 6.03 -15.97 1.06
CA ALA A 136 4.62 -15.76 1.42
C ALA A 136 4.30 -14.28 1.65
N GLY A 137 5.19 -13.51 2.30
CA GLY A 137 5.00 -12.08 2.51
C GLY A 137 4.94 -11.29 1.19
N TYR A 138 5.82 -11.61 0.22
CA TYR A 138 5.74 -11.00 -1.12
C TYR A 138 4.48 -11.41 -1.86
N LYS A 139 4.07 -12.68 -1.77
CA LYS A 139 2.80 -13.12 -2.35
C LYS A 139 1.65 -12.28 -1.80
N ASP A 140 1.61 -12.06 -0.49
CA ASP A 140 0.55 -11.30 0.16
C ASP A 140 0.62 -9.79 -0.21
N LEU A 141 1.82 -9.20 -0.29
CA LEU A 141 2.01 -7.83 -0.78
C LEU A 141 1.45 -7.64 -2.19
N PHE A 142 1.81 -8.55 -3.12
CA PHE A 142 1.28 -8.48 -4.48
C PHE A 142 -0.21 -8.80 -4.55
N SER A 143 -0.72 -9.63 -3.66
CA SER A 143 -2.15 -9.98 -3.61
C SER A 143 -2.99 -8.79 -3.13
N VAL A 144 -2.56 -8.08 -2.08
CA VAL A 144 -3.27 -6.89 -1.61
C VAL A 144 -3.19 -5.74 -2.62
N LEU A 145 -2.07 -5.59 -3.34
CA LEU A 145 -1.97 -4.64 -4.45
C LEU A 145 -2.93 -5.03 -5.60
N ASN A 146 -2.95 -6.31 -5.96
CA ASN A 146 -3.83 -6.81 -7.02
C ASN A 146 -5.32 -6.62 -6.69
N SER A 147 -5.72 -6.81 -5.42
CA SER A 147 -7.12 -6.67 -5.00
C SER A 147 -7.66 -5.24 -5.17
N VAL A 148 -6.77 -4.23 -5.20
CA VAL A 148 -7.13 -2.82 -5.41
C VAL A 148 -6.71 -2.29 -6.79
N SER A 149 -6.23 -3.14 -7.68
CA SER A 149 -5.84 -2.78 -9.05
C SER A 149 -7.00 -2.77 -10.04
N GLY A 150 -8.12 -3.44 -9.73
CA GLY A 150 -9.35 -3.45 -10.53
C GLY A 150 -10.34 -2.37 -10.09
N LYS A 151 -11.54 -2.43 -10.66
CA LYS A 151 -12.64 -1.50 -10.35
C LYS A 151 -13.48 -1.96 -9.15
N ASP A 152 -13.43 -3.22 -8.80
CA ASP A 152 -14.32 -3.84 -7.82
C ASP A 152 -14.27 -3.16 -6.44
N TRP A 153 -13.09 -2.65 -6.04
CA TRP A 153 -12.94 -2.02 -4.72
C TRP A 153 -13.62 -0.66 -4.64
N TYR A 154 -13.52 0.20 -5.67
CA TYR A 154 -14.15 1.51 -5.63
C TYR A 154 -15.63 1.48 -5.99
N GLU A 155 -16.09 0.44 -6.72
CA GLU A 155 -17.53 0.18 -6.91
C GLU A 155 -18.21 -0.28 -5.60
N GLN A 156 -17.45 -0.85 -4.66
CA GLN A 156 -17.96 -1.26 -3.34
C GLN A 156 -17.82 -0.17 -2.27
N LEU A 157 -16.97 0.83 -2.48
CA LEU A 157 -16.80 1.95 -1.57
C LEU A 157 -18.03 2.86 -1.63
N SER A 158 -18.56 3.27 -0.46
CA SER A 158 -19.66 4.23 -0.39
C SER A 158 -19.22 5.61 -0.87
N THR A 159 -20.03 6.24 -1.69
CA THR A 159 -19.83 7.62 -2.15
C THR A 159 -19.98 8.66 -1.04
N ASP A 160 -20.57 8.28 0.12
CA ASP A 160 -20.70 9.14 1.28
C ASP A 160 -19.39 9.31 2.07
N ILE A 161 -18.37 8.52 1.76
CA ILE A 161 -17.06 8.57 2.42
C ILE A 161 -16.14 9.51 1.62
N PRO A 162 -15.82 10.72 2.11
CA PRO A 162 -14.85 11.59 1.46
C PRO A 162 -13.45 10.96 1.51
N VAL A 163 -12.73 11.07 0.40
CA VAL A 163 -11.42 10.46 0.21
C VAL A 163 -10.36 11.52 -0.07
N LEU A 164 -9.28 11.49 0.70
CA LEU A 164 -8.05 12.20 0.38
C LEU A 164 -7.02 11.22 -0.19
N VAL A 165 -6.60 11.46 -1.42
CA VAL A 165 -5.48 10.76 -2.04
C VAL A 165 -4.27 11.67 -2.01
N VAL A 166 -3.18 11.25 -1.34
CA VAL A 166 -1.99 12.09 -1.14
C VAL A 166 -0.73 11.31 -1.46
N SER A 167 0.23 11.97 -2.14
CA SER A 167 1.55 11.38 -2.46
C SER A 167 2.57 12.45 -2.81
N GLY A 168 3.84 12.07 -2.82
CA GLY A 168 4.88 12.83 -3.48
C GLY A 168 4.78 12.70 -5.00
N SER A 169 5.13 13.75 -5.74
CA SER A 169 5.12 13.71 -7.21
C SER A 169 6.21 12.81 -7.78
N MET A 170 7.23 12.49 -6.98
CA MET A 170 8.35 11.62 -7.33
C MET A 170 8.29 10.26 -6.65
N ASP A 171 7.18 9.92 -5.99
CA ASP A 171 6.98 8.62 -5.33
C ASP A 171 6.90 7.48 -6.37
N PRO A 172 7.86 6.53 -6.38
CA PRO A 172 7.87 5.42 -7.34
C PRO A 172 6.75 4.41 -7.11
N VAL A 173 6.19 4.31 -5.90
CA VAL A 173 5.04 3.43 -5.59
C VAL A 173 3.82 3.85 -6.41
N GLY A 174 3.60 5.16 -6.53
CA GLY A 174 2.54 5.76 -7.31
C GLY A 174 2.86 5.97 -8.79
N ASP A 175 3.91 5.34 -9.33
CA ASP A 175 4.42 5.57 -10.68
C ASP A 175 4.60 7.07 -10.98
N TYR A 176 5.26 7.77 -10.05
CA TYR A 176 5.59 9.19 -10.22
C TYR A 176 4.34 10.03 -10.52
N SER A 177 3.36 9.96 -9.64
CA SER A 177 2.04 10.59 -9.70
C SER A 177 1.00 9.91 -10.59
N LYS A 178 1.37 9.17 -11.63
CA LYS A 178 0.41 8.62 -12.61
C LYS A 178 -0.60 7.68 -11.99
N GLY A 179 -0.11 6.70 -11.21
CA GLY A 179 -0.97 5.72 -10.56
C GLY A 179 -1.86 6.35 -9.48
N VAL A 180 -1.32 7.33 -8.75
CA VAL A 180 -2.07 8.06 -7.71
C VAL A 180 -3.18 8.91 -8.33
N THR A 181 -2.86 9.62 -9.44
CA THR A 181 -3.84 10.40 -10.20
C THR A 181 -4.93 9.50 -10.76
N GLN A 182 -4.56 8.34 -11.33
CA GLN A 182 -5.53 7.37 -11.82
C GLN A 182 -6.52 6.92 -10.73
N VAL A 183 -6.03 6.63 -9.51
CA VAL A 183 -6.91 6.25 -8.39
C VAL A 183 -7.91 7.37 -8.08
N ALA A 184 -7.46 8.61 -8.03
CA ALA A 184 -8.33 9.75 -7.77
C ALA A 184 -9.36 9.98 -8.90
N GLU A 185 -8.95 9.83 -10.16
CA GLU A 185 -9.81 9.96 -11.32
C GLU A 185 -10.86 8.83 -11.41
N ASP A 186 -10.46 7.59 -11.19
CA ASP A 186 -11.36 6.43 -11.16
C ASP A 186 -12.42 6.59 -10.06
N LEU A 187 -12.06 7.06 -8.87
CA LEU A 187 -13.00 7.36 -7.79
C LEU A 187 -13.95 8.51 -8.15
N LYS A 188 -13.44 9.61 -8.71
CA LYS A 188 -14.28 10.74 -9.15
C LYS A 188 -15.28 10.32 -10.24
N ALA A 189 -14.84 9.48 -11.17
CA ALA A 189 -15.68 8.97 -12.26
C ALA A 189 -16.85 8.12 -11.75
N THR A 190 -16.76 7.57 -10.54
CA THR A 190 -17.83 6.80 -9.87
C THR A 190 -18.59 7.61 -8.83
N GLY A 191 -18.42 8.94 -8.82
CA GLY A 191 -19.21 9.86 -7.99
C GLY A 191 -18.73 10.09 -6.59
N HIS A 192 -17.50 9.62 -6.24
CA HIS A 192 -16.94 9.85 -4.92
C HIS A 192 -16.45 11.31 -4.76
N ASP A 193 -16.57 11.86 -3.55
CA ASP A 193 -15.91 13.10 -3.14
C ASP A 193 -14.43 12.85 -2.89
N VAL A 194 -13.57 13.26 -3.83
CA VAL A 194 -12.13 12.99 -3.81
C VAL A 194 -11.30 14.23 -3.94
N THR A 195 -10.44 14.45 -2.96
CA THR A 195 -9.35 15.42 -3.04
C THR A 195 -8.03 14.70 -3.38
N LEU A 196 -7.36 15.14 -4.44
CA LEU A 196 -5.99 14.72 -4.77
C LEU A 196 -5.00 15.80 -4.35
N LYS A 197 -4.00 15.42 -3.53
CA LYS A 197 -2.90 16.31 -3.16
C LYS A 197 -1.55 15.67 -3.51
N LEU A 198 -0.84 16.30 -4.44
CA LEU A 198 0.54 15.93 -4.77
C LEU A 198 1.50 16.97 -4.20
N PHE A 199 2.55 16.49 -3.55
CA PHE A 199 3.65 17.32 -3.05
C PHE A 199 4.79 17.29 -4.06
N ASP A 200 5.10 18.45 -4.63
CA ASP A 200 6.12 18.56 -5.67
C ASP A 200 7.50 18.11 -5.18
N GLY A 201 8.15 17.26 -5.98
CA GLY A 201 9.43 16.65 -5.65
C GLY A 201 9.42 15.73 -4.43
N GLY A 202 8.27 15.51 -3.75
CA GLY A 202 8.14 14.54 -2.65
C GLY A 202 8.32 13.10 -3.14
N ARG A 203 8.88 12.26 -2.29
CA ARG A 203 9.06 10.81 -2.51
C ARG A 203 8.17 10.03 -1.57
#